data_65027e4519a5f707ba8bcc3b3f96e70c
#
_entry.id   65027e4519a5f707ba8bcc3b3f96e70c
#
_cell.length_a   1.000
_cell.length_b   1.000
_cell.length_c   1.000
_cell.angle_alpha   90.00
_cell.angle_beta   90.00
_cell.angle_gamma   90.00
#
_symmetry.space_group_name_H-M   'P 1'
#
loop_
_entity.id
_entity.type
_entity.pdbx_description
1 polymer ?
#
loop_
_entity_poly.entity_id
_entity_poly.type
_entity_poly.pdbx_seq_one_letter_code
_entity_poly.pdbx_strand_id
1 'polypeptide(L)'
;MSYQPFLVLFSLLSSFNSHLSCMSYDQQILNILLEAGERGIGVQSIARHVYNLNCTLFSQPDFADIHAYVQQYLLRNSKSAQSLIESTGRRGYYRLNTQNNADARQLMFKFAEEHTEKEEEKPQQQDFSLNLFEL
;
A
#
# COMPACT_ATOMS: atom_id res chain seq x y z
N MET A 1 -6.75 30.14 35.12
CA MET A 1 -6.87 29.78 33.69
C MET A 1 -5.57 29.23 33.23
N SER A 2 -5.50 27.93 33.16
CA SER A 2 -4.31 27.27 32.64
C SER A 2 -4.44 27.16 31.12
N TYR A 3 -3.71 27.99 30.42
CA TYR A 3 -3.47 27.82 29.00
C TYR A 3 -2.60 26.59 28.82
N GLN A 4 -3.11 25.58 28.15
CA GLN A 4 -2.32 24.40 27.76
C GLN A 4 -2.13 24.43 26.24
N PRO A 5 -1.14 25.15 25.71
CA PRO A 5 -0.81 25.10 24.28
C PRO A 5 -0.25 23.72 23.85
N PHE A 6 0.16 22.91 24.82
CA PHE A 6 0.65 21.55 24.59
C PHE A 6 -0.42 20.59 24.05
N LEU A 7 -1.69 20.74 24.48
CA LEU A 7 -2.78 19.88 24.02
C LEU A 7 -3.17 20.14 22.57
N VAL A 8 -3.03 21.36 22.09
CA VAL A 8 -3.34 21.74 20.70
C VAL A 8 -2.25 21.23 19.74
N LEU A 9 -0.97 21.31 20.14
CA LEU A 9 0.14 20.75 19.38
C LEU A 9 0.13 19.23 19.35
N PHE A 10 -0.26 18.58 20.42
CA PHE A 10 -0.40 17.13 20.49
C PHE A 10 -1.58 16.65 19.63
N SER A 11 -2.66 17.41 19.58
CA SER A 11 -3.81 17.15 18.71
C SER A 11 -3.45 17.30 17.23
N LEU A 12 -2.64 18.27 16.86
CA LEU A 12 -2.16 18.47 15.49
C LEU A 12 -1.17 17.40 15.05
N LEU A 13 -0.26 16.95 15.92
CA LEU A 13 0.66 15.86 15.68
C LEU A 13 -0.06 14.50 15.60
N SER A 14 -1.07 14.29 16.42
CA SER A 14 -1.95 13.11 16.37
C SER A 14 -2.74 13.06 15.06
N SER A 15 -3.19 14.19 14.56
CA SER A 15 -3.91 14.32 13.29
C SER A 15 -3.00 14.03 12.09
N PHE A 16 -1.74 14.39 12.17
CA PHE A 16 -0.77 14.13 11.09
C PHE A 16 -0.34 12.66 11.03
N ASN A 17 -0.18 12.01 12.18
CA ASN A 17 0.12 10.57 12.25
C ASN A 17 -1.09 9.69 11.91
N SER A 18 -2.31 10.16 12.15
CA SER A 18 -3.50 9.38 11.81
C SER A 18 -3.72 9.25 10.31
N HIS A 19 -3.18 10.15 9.50
CA HIS A 19 -3.24 10.03 8.04
C HIS A 19 -2.33 8.93 7.47
N LEU A 20 -1.19 8.66 8.12
CA LEU A 20 -0.27 7.57 7.74
C LEU A 20 -0.62 6.23 8.42
N SER A 21 -1.28 6.29 9.57
CA SER A 21 -1.61 5.12 10.39
C SER A 21 -3.03 4.60 10.17
N CYS A 22 -3.86 5.29 9.39
CA CYS A 22 -5.28 4.99 9.24
C CYS A 22 -5.65 4.37 7.88
N MET A 23 -4.68 3.88 7.12
CA MET A 23 -4.99 3.03 5.98
C MET A 23 -5.51 1.69 6.50
N SER A 24 -6.78 1.40 6.19
CA SER A 24 -7.35 0.09 6.51
C SER A 24 -6.54 -1.04 5.84
N TYR A 25 -6.57 -2.23 6.39
CA TYR A 25 -5.93 -3.39 5.78
C TYR A 25 -6.42 -3.62 4.34
N ASP A 26 -7.68 -3.32 4.06
CA ASP A 26 -8.27 -3.41 2.73
C ASP A 26 -7.57 -2.51 1.72
N GLN A 27 -7.32 -1.25 2.09
CA GLN A 27 -6.59 -0.30 1.25
C GLN A 27 -5.13 -0.70 1.05
N GLN A 28 -4.49 -1.20 2.09
CA GLN A 28 -3.11 -1.70 2.00
C GLN A 28 -3.02 -2.88 1.04
N ILE A 29 -3.96 -3.83 1.11
CA ILE A 29 -4.05 -4.97 0.21
C ILE A 29 -4.25 -4.51 -1.24
N LEU A 30 -5.17 -3.57 -1.48
CA LEU A 30 -5.42 -3.01 -2.81
C LEU A 30 -4.18 -2.30 -3.37
N ASN A 31 -3.47 -1.52 -2.58
CA ASN A 31 -2.24 -0.85 -3.02
C ASN A 31 -1.15 -1.86 -3.40
N ILE A 32 -0.98 -2.91 -2.63
CA ILE A 32 -0.03 -3.99 -2.92
C ILE A 32 -0.39 -4.69 -4.24
N LEU A 33 -1.68 -4.93 -4.48
CA LEU A 33 -2.16 -5.51 -5.74
C LEU A 33 -1.95 -4.57 -6.94
N LEU A 34 -2.11 -3.26 -6.75
CA LEU A 34 -1.82 -2.26 -7.76
C LEU A 34 -0.34 -2.25 -8.14
N GLU A 35 0.54 -2.29 -7.16
CA GLU A 35 1.99 -2.39 -7.38
C GLU A 35 2.41 -3.67 -8.10
N ALA A 36 1.77 -4.80 -7.77
CA ALA A 36 2.04 -6.08 -8.40
C ALA A 36 1.59 -6.12 -9.87
N GLY A 37 0.53 -5.36 -10.21
CA GLY A 37 0.00 -5.27 -11.56
C GLY A 37 -0.53 -6.59 -12.10
N GLU A 38 -0.35 -6.84 -13.39
CA GLU A 38 -0.86 -8.03 -14.07
C GLU A 38 -0.16 -9.34 -13.66
N ARG A 39 1.04 -9.23 -13.12
CA ARG A 39 1.80 -10.40 -12.65
C ARG A 39 1.10 -11.14 -11.51
N GLY A 40 0.35 -10.38 -10.71
CA GLY A 40 -0.24 -10.88 -9.48
C GLY A 40 0.79 -11.11 -8.37
N ILE A 41 0.29 -11.41 -7.20
CA ILE A 41 1.10 -11.59 -5.99
C ILE A 41 0.47 -12.68 -5.11
N GLY A 42 1.28 -13.43 -4.41
CA GLY A 42 0.84 -14.49 -3.51
C GLY A 42 0.27 -13.96 -2.19
N VAL A 43 -0.69 -14.66 -1.63
CA VAL A 43 -1.33 -14.32 -0.33
C VAL A 43 -0.29 -14.10 0.77
N GLN A 44 0.70 -14.96 0.85
CA GLN A 44 1.75 -14.87 1.87
C GLN A 44 2.60 -13.61 1.73
N SER A 45 2.90 -13.20 0.49
CA SER A 45 3.65 -11.99 0.22
C SER A 45 2.83 -10.75 0.58
N ILE A 46 1.54 -10.72 0.24
CA ILE A 46 0.62 -9.64 0.64
C ILE A 46 0.59 -9.54 2.16
N ALA A 47 0.38 -10.65 2.86
CA ALA A 47 0.33 -10.68 4.32
C ALA A 47 1.62 -10.16 4.96
N ARG A 48 2.77 -10.48 4.38
CA ARG A 48 4.08 -10.00 4.84
C ARG A 48 4.23 -8.49 4.66
N HIS A 49 3.79 -7.96 3.52
CA HIS A 49 3.80 -6.51 3.27
C HIS A 49 2.88 -5.78 4.23
N VAL A 50 1.66 -6.27 4.43
CA VAL A 50 0.71 -5.68 5.39
C VAL A 50 1.28 -5.74 6.81
N TYR A 51 1.87 -6.86 7.20
CA TYR A 51 2.53 -7.00 8.50
C TYR A 51 3.62 -5.95 8.69
N ASN A 52 4.52 -5.81 7.73
CA ASN A 52 5.62 -4.86 7.79
C ASN A 52 5.13 -3.41 7.89
N LEU A 53 4.04 -3.06 7.20
CA LEU A 53 3.44 -1.73 7.26
C LEU A 53 2.83 -1.40 8.64
N ASN A 54 2.39 -2.41 9.37
CA ASN A 54 1.71 -2.25 10.67
C ASN A 54 2.60 -2.63 11.86
N CYS A 55 3.75 -3.24 11.62
CA CYS A 55 4.70 -3.57 12.65
C CYS A 55 5.51 -2.34 13.03
N THR A 56 5.30 -1.84 14.24
CA THR A 56 6.04 -0.69 14.79
C THR A 56 6.70 -1.09 16.10
N LEU A 57 7.55 -0.21 16.64
CA LEU A 57 8.19 -0.42 17.95
C LEU A 57 7.16 -0.60 19.09
N PHE A 58 5.97 -0.03 18.92
CA PHE A 58 4.92 -0.03 19.95
C PHE A 58 3.76 -0.97 19.66
N SER A 59 3.67 -1.48 18.44
CA SER A 59 2.60 -2.36 18.01
C SER A 59 3.17 -3.47 17.14
N GLN A 60 3.02 -4.69 17.62
CA GLN A 60 3.40 -5.88 16.88
C GLN A 60 2.14 -6.74 16.70
N PRO A 61 1.45 -6.61 15.57
CA PRO A 61 0.32 -7.47 15.27
C PRO A 61 0.78 -8.92 15.08
N ASP A 62 -0.11 -9.87 15.29
CA ASP A 62 0.19 -11.27 15.00
C ASP A 62 0.15 -11.49 13.46
N PHE A 63 1.22 -12.06 12.94
CA PHE A 63 1.31 -12.39 11.52
C PHE A 63 0.22 -13.39 11.08
N ALA A 64 -0.11 -14.35 11.93
CA ALA A 64 -1.13 -15.35 11.63
C ALA A 64 -2.52 -14.70 11.46
N ASP A 65 -2.84 -13.72 12.28
CA ASP A 65 -4.10 -12.96 12.18
C ASP A 65 -4.16 -12.14 10.90
N ILE A 66 -3.08 -11.46 10.56
CA ILE A 66 -2.98 -10.70 9.30
C ILE A 66 -3.09 -11.63 8.09
N HIS A 67 -2.40 -12.75 8.11
CA HIS A 67 -2.47 -13.74 7.03
C HIS A 67 -3.90 -14.27 6.83
N ALA A 68 -4.58 -14.60 7.92
CA ALA A 68 -5.97 -15.06 7.87
C ALA A 68 -6.90 -13.96 7.32
N TYR A 69 -6.71 -12.72 7.75
CA TYR A 69 -7.47 -11.57 7.25
C TYR A 69 -7.29 -11.36 5.74
N VAL A 70 -6.05 -11.33 5.28
CA VAL A 70 -5.70 -11.18 3.86
C VAL A 70 -6.32 -12.30 3.03
N GLN A 71 -6.20 -13.54 3.50
CA GLN A 71 -6.77 -14.70 2.81
C GLN A 71 -8.29 -14.59 2.68
N GLN A 72 -8.98 -14.23 3.76
CA GLN A 72 -10.45 -14.05 3.73
C GLN A 72 -10.87 -12.91 2.83
N TYR A 73 -10.14 -11.79 2.87
CA TYR A 73 -10.40 -10.64 2.01
C TYR A 73 -10.30 -11.00 0.52
N LEU A 74 -9.22 -11.65 0.14
CA LEU A 74 -8.99 -12.07 -1.24
C LEU A 74 -10.04 -13.10 -1.72
N LEU A 75 -10.37 -14.09 -0.90
CA LEU A 75 -11.40 -15.07 -1.21
C LEU A 75 -12.79 -14.43 -1.36
N ARG A 76 -13.12 -13.49 -0.49
CA ARG A 76 -14.41 -12.78 -0.53
C ARG A 76 -14.55 -11.94 -1.79
N ASN A 77 -13.48 -11.27 -2.20
CA ASN A 77 -13.48 -10.34 -3.33
C ASN A 77 -13.09 -10.99 -4.67
N SER A 78 -12.92 -12.29 -4.72
CA SER A 78 -12.58 -13.04 -5.95
C SER A 78 -13.61 -14.11 -6.36
N LYS A 79 -14.80 -14.07 -5.76
CA LYS A 79 -15.82 -15.11 -5.97
C LYS A 79 -16.48 -15.10 -7.34
N SER A 80 -16.57 -13.94 -7.98
CA SER A 80 -17.25 -13.81 -9.28
C SER A 80 -16.28 -13.33 -10.36
N ALA A 81 -16.64 -13.60 -11.62
CA ALA A 81 -15.86 -13.11 -12.76
C ALA A 81 -15.81 -11.57 -12.86
N GLN A 82 -16.74 -10.88 -12.21
CA GLN A 82 -16.81 -9.42 -12.18
C GLN A 82 -16.31 -8.82 -10.87
N SER A 83 -15.75 -9.63 -9.99
CA SER A 83 -15.18 -9.16 -8.73
C SER A 83 -13.97 -8.26 -8.99
N LEU A 84 -13.66 -7.40 -8.00
CA LEU A 84 -12.53 -6.48 -8.05
C LEU A 84 -11.18 -7.20 -8.18
N ILE A 85 -11.09 -8.38 -7.58
CA ILE A 85 -9.88 -9.21 -7.54
C ILE A 85 -10.17 -10.52 -8.27
N GLU A 86 -9.17 -11.04 -8.96
CA GLU A 86 -9.25 -12.35 -9.60
C GLU A 86 -8.01 -13.21 -9.28
N SER A 87 -8.19 -14.52 -9.35
CA SER A 87 -7.07 -15.46 -9.29
C SER A 87 -6.32 -15.47 -10.62
N THR A 88 -4.99 -15.48 -10.56
CA THR A 88 -4.16 -15.54 -11.78
C THR A 88 -4.13 -16.91 -12.46
N GLY A 89 -4.84 -17.90 -11.91
CA GLY A 89 -4.74 -19.29 -12.33
C GLY A 89 -3.69 -20.10 -11.56
N ARG A 90 -2.73 -19.45 -10.92
CA ARG A 90 -1.78 -20.07 -10.01
C ARG A 90 -2.37 -20.08 -8.59
N ARG A 91 -2.33 -21.21 -7.92
CA ARG A 91 -2.89 -21.37 -6.59
C ARG A 91 -2.29 -20.37 -5.58
N GLY A 92 -3.16 -19.60 -4.93
CA GLY A 92 -2.76 -18.61 -3.94
C GLY A 92 -2.20 -17.30 -4.50
N TYR A 93 -2.30 -17.08 -5.80
CA TYR A 93 -1.89 -15.84 -6.47
C TYR A 93 -3.10 -15.07 -6.96
N TYR A 94 -3.13 -13.78 -6.68
CA TYR A 94 -4.24 -12.89 -7.00
C TYR A 94 -3.72 -11.63 -7.68
N ARG A 95 -4.59 -11.03 -8.50
CA ARG A 95 -4.36 -9.74 -9.16
C ARG A 95 -5.66 -8.95 -9.23
N LEU A 96 -5.58 -7.69 -9.57
CA LEU A 96 -6.76 -6.88 -9.85
C LEU A 96 -7.39 -7.32 -11.18
N ASN A 97 -8.72 -7.38 -11.20
CA ASN A 97 -9.49 -7.78 -12.36
C ASN A 97 -9.74 -6.59 -13.29
N THR A 98 -8.70 -6.14 -13.98
CA THR A 98 -8.78 -4.98 -14.88
C THR A 98 -9.53 -5.26 -16.17
N GLN A 99 -9.71 -6.53 -16.55
CA GLN A 99 -10.38 -6.90 -17.77
C GLN A 99 -11.91 -6.85 -17.66
N ASN A 100 -12.45 -7.36 -16.57
CA ASN A 100 -13.88 -7.52 -16.37
C ASN A 100 -14.50 -6.52 -15.39
N ASN A 101 -13.70 -5.78 -14.64
CA ASN A 101 -14.15 -4.83 -13.64
C ASN A 101 -13.69 -3.41 -13.98
N ALA A 102 -14.65 -2.49 -14.13
CA ALA A 102 -14.37 -1.08 -14.46
C ALA A 102 -13.69 -0.34 -13.30
N ASP A 103 -14.06 -0.66 -12.06
CA ASP A 103 -13.48 -0.02 -10.87
C ASP A 103 -12.01 -0.40 -10.70
N ALA A 104 -11.67 -1.67 -10.93
CA ALA A 104 -10.29 -2.14 -10.92
C ALA A 104 -9.43 -1.43 -11.97
N ARG A 105 -10.00 -1.22 -13.16
CA ARG A 105 -9.35 -0.48 -14.25
C ARG A 105 -9.12 0.98 -13.88
N GLN A 106 -10.12 1.61 -13.29
CA GLN A 106 -10.03 3.00 -12.84
C GLN A 106 -8.98 3.19 -11.72
N LEU A 107 -8.91 2.26 -10.76
CA LEU A 107 -7.89 2.26 -9.71
C LEU A 107 -6.49 2.15 -10.30
N MET A 108 -6.30 1.29 -11.29
CA MET A 108 -5.01 1.12 -11.97
C MET A 108 -4.58 2.41 -12.71
N PHE A 109 -5.50 3.10 -13.36
CA PHE A 109 -5.22 4.38 -14.03
C PHE A 109 -4.79 5.45 -13.03
N LYS A 110 -5.52 5.62 -11.94
CA LYS A 110 -5.17 6.58 -10.89
C LYS A 110 -3.80 6.32 -10.29
N PHE A 111 -3.51 5.06 -10.02
CA PHE A 111 -2.22 4.65 -9.49
C PHE A 111 -1.07 4.98 -10.46
N ALA A 112 -1.26 4.70 -11.74
CA ALA A 112 -0.27 5.02 -12.77
C ALA A 112 -0.02 6.52 -12.90
N GLU A 113 -1.06 7.35 -12.85
CA GLU A 113 -0.95 8.81 -12.85
C GLU A 113 -0.16 9.33 -11.65
N GLU A 114 -0.49 8.88 -10.44
CA GLU A 114 0.20 9.29 -9.21
C GLU A 114 1.70 8.90 -9.21
N HIS A 115 2.05 7.78 -9.83
CA HIS A 115 3.44 7.35 -9.92
C HIS A 115 4.22 8.12 -10.99
N THR A 116 3.59 8.51 -12.08
CA THR A 116 4.22 9.30 -13.13
C THR A 116 4.60 10.70 -12.62
N GLU A 117 3.72 11.34 -11.86
CA GLU A 117 4.00 12.64 -11.24
C GLU A 117 5.16 12.59 -10.23
N LYS A 118 5.28 11.50 -9.49
CA LYS A 118 6.38 11.33 -8.51
C LYS A 118 7.73 11.04 -9.14
N GLU A 119 7.77 10.46 -10.33
CA GLU A 119 9.03 10.22 -11.04
C GLU A 119 9.59 11.49 -11.68
N GLU A 120 8.74 12.42 -12.08
CA GLU A 120 9.18 13.72 -12.63
C GLU A 120 9.71 14.67 -11.54
N GLU A 121 9.32 14.50 -10.28
CA GLU A 121 9.79 15.31 -9.16
C GLU A 121 11.09 14.81 -8.51
N LYS A 122 11.67 13.70 -8.95
CA LYS A 122 13.00 13.33 -8.48
C LYS A 122 14.01 14.32 -9.05
N PRO A 123 14.59 15.23 -8.24
CA PRO A 123 15.68 16.01 -8.70
C PRO A 123 16.77 15.06 -9.17
N GLN A 124 17.22 15.26 -10.39
CA GLN A 124 18.45 14.62 -10.84
C GLN A 124 19.50 14.91 -9.78
N GLN A 125 19.83 13.90 -8.98
CA GLN A 125 21.01 13.98 -8.15
C GLN A 125 22.18 14.12 -9.13
N GLN A 126 22.55 15.34 -9.38
CA GLN A 126 23.83 15.61 -9.98
C GLN A 126 24.86 15.02 -9.04
N ASP A 127 25.49 13.99 -9.52
CA ASP A 127 26.52 13.30 -8.77
C ASP A 127 27.73 14.23 -8.68
N PHE A 128 27.75 15.08 -7.65
CA PHE A 128 28.86 15.98 -7.37
C PHE A 128 30.13 15.25 -6.90
N SER A 129 30.05 13.95 -6.73
CA SER A 129 31.18 13.16 -6.26
C SER A 129 32.31 13.04 -7.28
N LEU A 130 32.02 13.23 -8.57
CA LEU A 130 33.02 13.17 -9.64
C LEU A 130 33.88 14.42 -9.72
N ASN A 131 33.41 15.56 -9.23
CA ASN A 131 34.16 16.83 -9.29
C ASN A 131 35.20 17.02 -8.17
N LEU A 132 35.18 16.16 -7.16
CA LEU A 132 36.14 16.21 -6.05
C LEU A 132 37.49 15.57 -6.40
N PHE A 133 37.61 14.80 -7.47
CA PHE A 133 38.83 14.10 -7.87
C PHE A 133 39.44 14.64 -9.18
N GLU A 134 38.86 15.61 -9.82
CA GLU A 134 39.39 16.30 -11.00
C GLU A 134 40.03 17.62 -10.59
N LEU A 135 41.18 17.50 -9.95
CA LEU A 135 42.10 18.64 -9.81
C LEU A 135 43.31 18.43 -10.69
#